data_8e35df35324615dbfc161942cd4d7732
#
_entry.id   8e35df35324615dbfc161942cd4d7732
#
_cell.length_a   1.000
_cell.length_b   1.000
_cell.length_c   1.000
_cell.angle_alpha   90.00
_cell.angle_beta   90.00
_cell.angle_gamma   90.00
#
_symmetry.space_group_name_H-M   'P 1'
#
loop_
_entity.id
_entity.type
_entity.pdbx_description
1 polymer ?
#
loop_
_entity_poly.entity_id
_entity_poly.type
_entity_poly.pdbx_seq_one_letter_code
_entity_poly.pdbx_strand_id
1 'polypeptide(L)'
;HLRWYEDRLRHLQGLAEDVAEEVEFFVFSDHGMSDVHGAIDLIPEVERDFGPNGKRYLAFYDSTMARFWSDDASLLDELRDALGQRHEGRCIHEDEKADLGIAFDDRTQGDLHFVVNEGLLIVPSYMGRSMLAGMHGYHPDAVDADACLLGNFSPSLDPTHIRHIYDLMDATAGRLVEERA
;
A
#
# COMPACT_ATOMS: atom_id res chain seq x y z
N HIS A 1 11.71 -2.77 -21.36
CA HIS A 1 10.98 -1.60 -20.82
C HIS A 1 11.88 -0.69 -19.99
N LEU A 2 12.80 -1.19 -19.13
CA LEU A 2 13.65 -0.37 -18.27
C LEU A 2 14.51 0.65 -19.05
N ARG A 3 15.11 0.27 -20.18
CA ARG A 3 15.89 1.20 -21.03
C ARG A 3 15.05 2.38 -21.54
N TRP A 4 13.77 2.15 -21.84
CA TRP A 4 12.88 3.22 -22.27
C TRP A 4 12.66 4.25 -21.15
N TYR A 5 12.48 3.80 -19.90
CA TYR A 5 12.37 4.70 -18.76
C TYR A 5 13.69 5.44 -18.50
N GLU A 6 14.81 4.73 -18.55
CA GLU A 6 16.14 5.34 -18.40
C GLU A 6 16.37 6.48 -19.41
N ASP A 7 16.05 6.23 -20.69
CA ASP A 7 16.22 7.25 -21.74
C ASP A 7 15.33 8.47 -21.47
N ARG A 8 14.10 8.28 -20.95
CA ARG A 8 13.19 9.37 -20.61
C ARG A 8 13.67 10.17 -19.40
N LEU A 9 14.12 9.48 -18.36
CA LEU A 9 14.65 10.13 -17.16
C LEU A 9 15.91 10.94 -17.47
N ARG A 10 16.85 10.38 -18.26
CA ARG A 10 18.03 11.12 -18.74
C ARG A 10 17.65 12.35 -19.57
N HIS A 11 16.64 12.21 -20.43
CA HIS A 11 16.16 13.36 -21.19
C HIS A 11 15.58 14.45 -20.30
N LEU A 12 14.75 14.10 -19.31
CA LEU A 12 14.19 15.06 -18.35
C LEU A 12 15.27 15.73 -17.52
N GLN A 13 16.26 14.96 -17.03
CA GLN A 13 17.40 15.51 -16.32
C GLN A 13 18.18 16.52 -17.20
N GLY A 14 18.47 16.17 -18.46
CA GLY A 14 19.16 17.06 -19.38
C GLY A 14 18.41 18.36 -19.66
N LEU A 15 17.07 18.29 -19.81
CA LEU A 15 16.26 19.51 -19.94
C LEU A 15 16.32 20.42 -18.69
N ALA A 16 16.41 19.84 -17.51
CA ALA A 16 16.57 20.62 -16.30
C ALA A 16 17.98 21.27 -16.23
N GLU A 17 19.03 20.54 -16.60
CA GLU A 17 20.41 21.01 -16.66
C GLU A 17 20.63 22.11 -17.72
N ASP A 18 19.79 22.13 -18.77
CA ASP A 18 19.81 23.23 -19.79
C ASP A 18 19.32 24.58 -19.22
N VAL A 19 18.55 24.56 -18.14
CA VAL A 19 17.93 25.79 -17.58
C VAL A 19 18.41 26.13 -16.16
N ALA A 20 19.18 25.25 -15.52
CA ALA A 20 19.71 25.45 -14.17
C ALA A 20 21.15 24.97 -14.08
N GLU A 21 22.02 25.72 -13.35
CA GLU A 21 23.43 25.39 -13.18
C GLU A 21 23.63 24.15 -12.29
N GLU A 22 22.74 23.95 -11.30
CA GLU A 22 22.74 22.81 -10.40
C GLU A 22 21.35 22.17 -10.41
N VAL A 23 21.29 20.86 -10.60
CA VAL A 23 20.07 20.06 -10.62
C VAL A 23 20.19 18.89 -9.67
N GLU A 24 19.39 18.87 -8.64
CA GLU A 24 19.13 17.68 -7.83
C GLU A 24 17.93 16.95 -8.41
N PHE A 25 18.19 15.76 -8.94
CA PHE A 25 17.20 14.94 -9.62
C PHE A 25 17.04 13.62 -8.89
N PHE A 26 15.81 13.28 -8.54
CA PHE A 26 15.52 11.97 -7.95
C PHE A 26 14.22 11.38 -8.49
N VAL A 27 14.14 10.07 -8.45
CA VAL A 27 13.02 9.24 -8.89
C VAL A 27 12.67 8.31 -7.74
N PHE A 28 11.41 8.24 -7.40
CA PHE A 28 10.93 7.34 -6.36
C PHE A 28 9.67 6.60 -6.80
N SER A 29 9.40 5.45 -6.19
CA SER A 29 8.10 4.79 -6.26
C SER A 29 7.33 5.01 -4.94
N ASP A 30 6.01 4.91 -5.00
CA ASP A 30 5.14 4.97 -3.84
C ASP A 30 5.10 3.65 -3.07
N HIS A 31 5.35 2.53 -3.74
CA HIS A 31 5.39 1.16 -3.20
C HIS A 31 6.18 0.25 -4.14
N GLY A 32 6.40 -0.98 -3.69
CA GLY A 32 6.93 -2.08 -4.50
C GLY A 32 5.84 -2.80 -5.29
N MET A 33 6.17 -3.98 -5.83
CA MET A 33 5.28 -4.82 -6.63
C MET A 33 5.67 -6.27 -6.46
N SER A 34 4.74 -7.09 -5.98
CA SER A 34 4.96 -8.52 -5.74
C SER A 34 4.38 -9.37 -6.86
N ASP A 35 5.06 -10.45 -7.21
CA ASP A 35 4.56 -11.46 -8.12
C ASP A 35 3.37 -12.21 -7.51
N VAL A 36 2.30 -12.38 -8.29
CA VAL A 36 1.11 -13.11 -7.86
C VAL A 36 1.14 -14.55 -8.36
N HIS A 37 0.97 -15.49 -7.43
CA HIS A 37 1.00 -16.92 -7.71
C HIS A 37 -0.25 -17.68 -7.29
N GLY A 38 -1.23 -17.01 -6.65
CA GLY A 38 -2.46 -17.64 -6.21
C GLY A 38 -3.60 -16.66 -5.94
N ALA A 39 -4.80 -17.22 -5.77
CA ALA A 39 -5.98 -16.46 -5.41
C ALA A 39 -6.90 -17.28 -4.48
N ILE A 40 -7.66 -16.58 -3.65
CA ILE A 40 -8.70 -17.14 -2.79
C ILE A 40 -10.05 -16.48 -3.10
N ASP A 41 -11.13 -17.26 -3.04
CA ASP A 41 -12.50 -16.74 -3.07
C ASP A 41 -13.03 -16.67 -1.64
N LEU A 42 -12.89 -15.50 -1.03
CA LEU A 42 -13.26 -15.28 0.37
C LEU A 42 -14.76 -15.05 0.56
N ILE A 43 -15.45 -14.51 -0.46
CA ILE A 43 -16.84 -14.03 -0.36
C ILE A 43 -17.82 -15.15 0.02
N PRO A 44 -17.85 -16.32 -0.68
CA PRO A 44 -18.83 -17.36 -0.38
C PRO A 44 -18.66 -17.96 1.02
N GLU A 45 -17.45 -18.02 1.53
CA GLU A 45 -17.20 -18.55 2.87
C GLU A 45 -17.70 -17.60 3.95
N VAL A 46 -17.38 -16.32 3.82
CA VAL A 46 -17.87 -15.30 4.77
C VAL A 46 -19.40 -15.21 4.73
N GLU A 47 -20.00 -15.19 3.55
CA GLU A 47 -21.47 -15.13 3.43
C GLU A 47 -22.17 -16.41 3.93
N ARG A 48 -21.58 -17.58 3.79
CA ARG A 48 -22.11 -18.83 4.33
C ARG A 48 -22.17 -18.78 5.86
N ASP A 49 -21.13 -18.29 6.50
CA ASP A 49 -20.96 -18.38 7.95
C ASP A 49 -21.60 -17.19 8.69
N PHE A 50 -21.61 -16.01 8.08
CA PHE A 50 -22.08 -14.76 8.70
C PHE A 50 -23.30 -14.12 8.01
N GLY A 51 -23.78 -14.71 6.93
CA GLY A 51 -24.89 -14.21 6.13
C GLY A 51 -24.44 -13.21 5.05
N PRO A 52 -25.39 -12.72 4.23
CA PRO A 52 -25.07 -11.89 3.07
C PRO A 52 -24.54 -10.51 3.48
N ASN A 53 -23.58 -10.02 2.70
CA ASN A 53 -23.05 -8.66 2.80
C ASN A 53 -24.15 -7.60 2.74
N GLY A 54 -24.05 -6.57 3.57
CA GLY A 54 -25.02 -5.47 3.67
C GLY A 54 -26.21 -5.77 4.62
N LYS A 55 -26.15 -6.82 5.44
CA LYS A 55 -27.14 -7.16 6.47
C LYS A 55 -26.65 -6.89 7.88
N ARG A 56 -25.91 -7.83 8.47
CA ARG A 56 -25.33 -7.70 9.81
C ARG A 56 -23.98 -6.99 9.80
N TYR A 57 -23.32 -6.99 8.65
CA TYR A 57 -22.04 -6.33 8.40
C TYR A 57 -22.03 -5.75 6.99
N LEU A 58 -21.12 -4.80 6.75
CA LEU A 58 -20.71 -4.39 5.44
C LEU A 58 -19.29 -4.94 5.21
N ALA A 59 -19.03 -5.48 4.02
CA ALA A 59 -17.69 -5.91 3.62
C ALA A 59 -17.29 -5.26 2.31
N PHE A 60 -16.02 -4.86 2.24
CA PHE A 60 -15.37 -4.44 1.01
C PHE A 60 -14.17 -5.36 0.76
N TYR A 61 -14.23 -6.10 -0.34
CA TYR A 61 -13.17 -6.99 -0.76
C TYR A 61 -12.31 -6.30 -1.81
N ASP A 62 -11.13 -5.88 -1.42
CA ASP A 62 -10.08 -5.40 -2.29
C ASP A 62 -9.23 -6.59 -2.78
N SER A 63 -8.27 -6.35 -3.68
CA SER A 63 -7.44 -7.44 -4.22
C SER A 63 -6.57 -8.12 -3.16
N THR A 64 -6.03 -7.36 -2.22
CA THR A 64 -5.09 -7.87 -1.19
C THR A 64 -5.65 -7.80 0.22
N MET A 65 -6.82 -7.17 0.39
CA MET A 65 -7.39 -6.91 1.71
C MET A 65 -8.92 -7.01 1.68
N ALA A 66 -9.50 -7.55 2.75
CA ALA A 66 -10.92 -7.43 3.05
C ALA A 66 -11.11 -6.54 4.27
N ARG A 67 -12.06 -5.61 4.19
CA ARG A 67 -12.44 -4.71 5.27
C ARG A 67 -13.88 -4.94 5.66
N PHE A 68 -14.16 -4.91 6.97
CA PHE A 68 -15.49 -5.17 7.51
C PHE A 68 -15.90 -4.07 8.46
N TRP A 69 -17.19 -3.75 8.46
CA TRP A 69 -17.86 -2.82 9.36
C TRP A 69 -19.07 -3.50 9.98
N SER A 70 -19.25 -3.36 11.28
CA SER A 70 -20.46 -3.79 11.97
C SER A 70 -20.64 -3.00 13.27
N ASP A 71 -21.89 -2.73 13.62
CA ASP A 71 -22.24 -2.20 14.94
C ASP A 71 -22.38 -3.32 16.00
N ASP A 72 -22.31 -4.58 15.57
CA ASP A 72 -22.31 -5.77 16.42
C ASP A 72 -20.86 -6.20 16.70
N ALA A 73 -20.34 -5.82 17.87
CA ALA A 73 -18.99 -6.16 18.28
C ALA A 73 -18.74 -7.68 18.40
N SER A 74 -19.78 -8.46 18.80
CA SER A 74 -19.67 -9.92 18.88
C SER A 74 -19.47 -10.53 17.49
N LEU A 75 -20.14 -9.98 16.48
CA LEU A 75 -19.97 -10.42 15.11
C LEU A 75 -18.56 -10.10 14.58
N LEU A 76 -17.99 -8.94 14.93
CA LEU A 76 -16.62 -8.60 14.54
C LEU A 76 -15.59 -9.54 15.19
N ASP A 77 -15.84 -9.95 16.44
CA ASP A 77 -14.98 -10.93 17.11
C ASP A 77 -15.08 -12.32 16.46
N GLU A 78 -16.32 -12.78 16.14
CA GLU A 78 -16.52 -14.02 15.40
C GLU A 78 -15.88 -14.02 14.01
N LEU A 79 -15.97 -12.89 13.29
CA LEU A 79 -15.30 -12.70 11.99
C LEU A 79 -13.78 -12.73 12.14
N ARG A 80 -13.25 -12.06 13.17
CA ARG A 80 -11.81 -12.04 13.46
C ARG A 80 -11.29 -13.44 13.76
N ASP A 81 -12.02 -14.20 14.58
CA ASP A 81 -11.64 -15.56 14.93
C ASP A 81 -11.66 -16.48 13.70
N ALA A 82 -12.71 -16.42 12.89
CA ALA A 82 -12.83 -17.23 11.67
C ALA A 82 -11.74 -16.90 10.65
N LEU A 83 -11.50 -15.60 10.40
CA LEU A 83 -10.45 -15.16 9.47
C LEU A 83 -9.05 -15.43 10.02
N GLY A 84 -8.87 -15.37 11.34
CA GLY A 84 -7.61 -15.66 12.02
C GLY A 84 -7.17 -17.14 11.95
N GLN A 85 -8.10 -18.07 11.63
CA GLN A 85 -7.76 -19.49 11.39
C GLN A 85 -7.21 -19.73 9.97
N ARG A 86 -7.24 -18.75 9.11
CA ARG A 86 -6.80 -18.91 7.72
C ARG A 86 -5.29 -18.76 7.61
N HIS A 87 -4.68 -19.66 6.83
CA HIS A 87 -3.24 -19.63 6.55
C HIS A 87 -2.89 -18.71 5.36
N GLU A 88 -3.91 -18.26 4.61
CA GLU A 88 -3.71 -17.41 3.42
C GLU A 88 -3.58 -15.92 3.76
N GLY A 89 -3.75 -15.55 5.02
CA GLY A 89 -3.65 -14.15 5.45
C GLY A 89 -3.75 -14.02 6.96
N ARG A 90 -3.88 -12.79 7.43
CA ARG A 90 -4.07 -12.47 8.83
C ARG A 90 -4.95 -11.24 9.05
N CYS A 91 -5.57 -11.14 10.19
CA CYS A 91 -6.20 -9.90 10.63
C CYS A 91 -5.13 -8.92 11.16
N ILE A 92 -5.32 -7.63 10.85
CA ILE A 92 -4.53 -6.54 11.44
C ILE A 92 -4.98 -6.35 12.90
N HIS A 93 -4.03 -6.30 13.83
CA HIS A 93 -4.30 -6.04 15.24
C HIS A 93 -4.55 -4.56 15.50
N GLU A 94 -5.30 -4.24 16.57
CA GLU A 94 -5.66 -2.85 16.88
C GLU A 94 -4.44 -1.98 17.25
N ASP A 95 -3.47 -2.54 17.96
CA ASP A 95 -2.21 -1.86 18.29
C ASP A 95 -1.32 -1.58 17.09
N GLU A 96 -1.44 -2.39 16.04
CA GLU A 96 -0.70 -2.26 14.79
C GLU A 96 -1.27 -1.16 13.86
N LYS A 97 -2.56 -0.85 13.99
CA LYS A 97 -3.23 0.14 13.14
C LYS A 97 -2.61 1.54 13.22
N ALA A 98 -2.14 1.94 14.39
CA ALA A 98 -1.49 3.25 14.58
C ALA A 98 -0.16 3.33 13.83
N ASP A 99 0.65 2.28 13.90
CA ASP A 99 1.94 2.19 13.22
C ASP A 99 1.77 2.15 11.69
N LEU A 100 0.73 1.47 11.23
CA LEU A 100 0.34 1.42 9.80
C LEU A 100 -0.33 2.70 9.31
N GLY A 101 -0.67 3.65 10.19
CA GLY A 101 -1.32 4.90 9.82
C GLY A 101 -2.79 4.74 9.38
N ILE A 102 -3.45 3.66 9.82
CA ILE A 102 -4.86 3.35 9.51
C ILE A 102 -5.80 3.40 10.73
N ALA A 103 -5.32 3.94 11.85
CA ALA A 103 -6.13 4.18 13.04
C ALA A 103 -6.94 5.48 12.90
N PHE A 104 -8.09 5.41 12.25
CA PHE A 104 -9.00 6.53 12.04
C PHE A 104 -10.20 6.46 12.99
N ASP A 105 -10.54 7.58 13.63
CA ASP A 105 -11.68 7.66 14.56
C ASP A 105 -13.04 7.55 13.86
N ASP A 106 -13.09 7.86 12.56
CA ASP A 106 -14.34 7.92 11.78
C ASP A 106 -14.77 6.59 11.12
N ARG A 107 -14.06 5.50 11.41
CA ARG A 107 -14.32 4.16 10.85
C ARG A 107 -14.27 4.07 9.31
N THR A 108 -13.76 5.09 8.60
CA THR A 108 -13.72 5.08 7.12
C THR A 108 -12.91 3.95 6.53
N GLN A 109 -11.93 3.45 7.27
CA GLN A 109 -11.07 2.35 6.81
C GLN A 109 -11.57 0.96 7.20
N GLY A 110 -12.57 0.85 8.06
CA GLY A 110 -13.12 -0.42 8.54
C GLY A 110 -12.84 -0.67 10.02
N ASP A 111 -13.65 -1.53 10.63
CA ASP A 111 -13.48 -1.97 12.01
C ASP A 111 -12.53 -3.16 12.08
N LEU A 112 -12.58 -4.06 11.10
CA LEU A 112 -11.73 -5.25 10.99
C LEU A 112 -11.09 -5.30 9.60
N HIS A 113 -9.79 -5.58 9.55
CA HIS A 113 -9.00 -5.73 8.33
C HIS A 113 -8.41 -7.13 8.27
N PHE A 114 -8.60 -7.81 7.15
CA PHE A 114 -7.92 -9.06 6.83
C PHE A 114 -7.05 -8.84 5.60
N VAL A 115 -5.74 -9.06 5.72
CA VAL A 115 -4.76 -8.89 4.64
C VAL A 115 -4.26 -10.27 4.23
N VAL A 116 -4.27 -10.55 2.91
CA VAL A 116 -3.72 -11.81 2.39
C VAL A 116 -2.20 -11.79 2.39
N ASN A 117 -1.60 -12.97 2.47
CA ASN A 117 -0.16 -13.12 2.35
C ASN A 117 0.31 -12.64 0.97
N GLU A 118 1.54 -12.14 0.91
CA GLU A 118 2.18 -11.71 -0.32
C GLU A 118 2.09 -12.80 -1.40
N GLY A 119 1.77 -12.37 -2.62
CA GLY A 119 1.59 -13.26 -3.77
C GLY A 119 0.21 -13.89 -3.89
N LEU A 120 -0.71 -13.66 -2.94
CA LEU A 120 -2.10 -14.09 -3.03
C LEU A 120 -3.04 -12.92 -3.32
N LEU A 121 -4.15 -13.20 -4.00
CA LEU A 121 -5.23 -12.23 -4.22
C LEU A 121 -6.56 -12.76 -3.71
N ILE A 122 -7.43 -11.86 -3.30
CA ILE A 122 -8.87 -12.12 -3.16
C ILE A 122 -9.51 -11.95 -4.54
N VAL A 123 -10.01 -13.04 -5.11
CA VAL A 123 -10.67 -13.06 -6.43
C VAL A 123 -11.88 -13.98 -6.38
N PRO A 124 -13.08 -13.48 -6.71
CA PRO A 124 -13.40 -12.13 -7.13
C PRO A 124 -13.27 -11.07 -6.03
N SER A 125 -13.06 -9.83 -6.46
CA SER A 125 -13.05 -8.67 -5.58
C SER A 125 -13.74 -7.48 -6.27
N TYR A 126 -13.88 -6.36 -5.59
CA TYR A 126 -14.38 -5.13 -6.22
C TYR A 126 -13.42 -4.58 -7.27
N MET A 127 -12.14 -4.96 -7.24
CA MET A 127 -11.13 -4.57 -8.23
C MET A 127 -11.18 -5.44 -9.50
N GLY A 128 -11.74 -6.66 -9.44
CA GLY A 128 -11.82 -7.52 -10.60
C GLY A 128 -12.22 -8.96 -10.33
N ARG A 129 -12.35 -9.72 -11.43
CA ARG A 129 -12.72 -11.13 -11.40
C ARG A 129 -11.63 -12.07 -11.92
N SER A 130 -10.45 -11.52 -12.20
CA SER A 130 -9.34 -12.27 -12.76
C SER A 130 -8.08 -12.01 -11.95
N MET A 131 -7.28 -13.05 -11.80
CA MET A 131 -5.95 -12.95 -11.19
C MET A 131 -5.03 -12.12 -12.11
N LEU A 132 -4.27 -11.20 -11.52
CA LEU A 132 -3.23 -10.43 -12.17
C LEU A 132 -1.87 -11.08 -11.92
N ALA A 133 -0.87 -10.80 -12.74
CA ALA A 133 0.47 -11.36 -12.59
C ALA A 133 1.30 -10.66 -11.50
N GLY A 134 0.96 -9.42 -11.17
CA GLY A 134 1.60 -8.65 -10.13
C GLY A 134 0.60 -7.79 -9.39
N MET A 135 0.84 -7.55 -8.10
CA MET A 135 0.00 -6.73 -7.24
C MET A 135 0.83 -6.08 -6.12
N HIS A 136 0.30 -4.99 -5.61
CA HIS A 136 0.79 -4.27 -4.43
C HIS A 136 -0.33 -4.17 -3.38
N GLY A 137 -0.04 -3.53 -2.23
CA GLY A 137 -1.03 -3.33 -1.18
C GLY A 137 -1.10 -4.49 -0.19
N TYR A 138 -0.06 -5.32 -0.12
CA TYR A 138 0.17 -6.28 0.95
C TYR A 138 0.63 -5.57 2.23
N HIS A 139 0.80 -6.32 3.31
CA HIS A 139 1.38 -5.78 4.53
C HIS A 139 2.76 -5.17 4.25
N PRO A 140 3.15 -4.03 4.88
CA PRO A 140 4.45 -3.40 4.62
C PRO A 140 5.67 -4.26 4.90
N ASP A 141 5.55 -5.31 5.74
CA ASP A 141 6.62 -6.29 5.99
C ASP A 141 6.82 -7.29 4.83
N ALA A 142 6.01 -7.23 3.77
CA ALA A 142 6.17 -8.08 2.61
C ALA A 142 7.50 -7.76 1.90
N VAL A 143 8.15 -8.81 1.37
CA VAL A 143 9.51 -8.70 0.83
C VAL A 143 9.60 -7.73 -0.34
N ASP A 144 8.58 -7.73 -1.21
CA ASP A 144 8.52 -6.88 -2.39
C ASP A 144 7.67 -5.61 -2.20
N ALA A 145 7.35 -5.24 -0.94
CA ALA A 145 6.59 -4.02 -0.62
C ALA A 145 7.44 -2.75 -0.68
N ASP A 146 8.75 -2.87 -0.54
CA ASP A 146 9.66 -1.74 -0.47
C ASP A 146 9.63 -0.87 -1.73
N ALA A 147 9.50 0.44 -1.52
CA ALA A 147 9.66 1.45 -2.55
C ALA A 147 11.13 1.67 -2.90
N CYS A 148 11.41 2.25 -4.05
CA CYS A 148 12.77 2.65 -4.43
C CYS A 148 12.92 4.18 -4.43
N LEU A 149 14.14 4.64 -4.15
CA LEU A 149 14.58 6.01 -4.34
C LEU A 149 15.94 6.00 -5.05
N LEU A 150 16.02 6.69 -6.18
CA LEU A 150 17.23 6.85 -6.99
C LEU A 150 17.49 8.34 -7.20
N GLY A 151 18.74 8.78 -7.15
CA GLY A 151 19.05 10.19 -7.37
C GLY A 151 20.48 10.41 -7.82
N ASN A 152 20.78 11.62 -8.30
CA ASN A 152 22.11 12.06 -8.69
C ASN A 152 22.85 12.79 -7.56
N PHE A 153 22.29 12.83 -6.35
CA PHE A 153 22.84 13.47 -5.17
C PHE A 153 22.65 12.61 -3.92
N SER A 154 23.36 12.95 -2.84
CA SER A 154 23.16 12.31 -1.54
C SER A 154 22.15 13.15 -0.74
N PRO A 155 20.97 12.62 -0.45
CA PRO A 155 19.96 13.36 0.30
C PRO A 155 20.43 13.64 1.74
N SER A 156 20.00 14.78 2.29
CA SER A 156 20.26 15.14 3.69
C SER A 156 19.41 14.33 4.69
N LEU A 157 18.34 13.73 4.22
CA LEU A 157 17.43 12.86 4.94
C LEU A 157 17.45 11.47 4.30
N ASP A 158 17.54 10.40 5.10
CA ASP A 158 17.39 9.02 4.65
C ASP A 158 15.91 8.60 4.76
N PRO A 159 15.14 8.60 3.67
CA PRO A 159 13.72 8.33 3.71
C PRO A 159 13.46 6.83 3.87
N THR A 160 12.87 6.46 4.99
CA THR A 160 12.42 5.08 5.30
C THR A 160 10.90 4.91 5.22
N HIS A 161 10.18 5.98 4.87
CA HIS A 161 8.72 5.99 4.72
C HIS A 161 8.32 6.96 3.60
N ILE A 162 7.23 6.68 2.89
CA ILE A 162 6.75 7.54 1.79
C ILE A 162 6.52 9.00 2.22
N ARG A 163 6.10 9.25 3.46
CA ARG A 163 5.95 10.61 4.02
C ARG A 163 7.25 11.39 4.05
N HIS A 164 8.39 10.71 4.21
CA HIS A 164 9.69 11.36 4.24
C HIS A 164 10.11 11.93 2.87
N ILE A 165 9.44 11.52 1.79
CA ILE A 165 9.66 12.12 0.47
C ILE A 165 9.22 13.59 0.46
N TYR A 166 8.11 13.93 1.14
CA TYR A 166 7.71 15.33 1.32
C TYR A 166 8.79 16.12 2.08
N ASP A 167 9.26 15.57 3.20
CA ASP A 167 10.27 16.21 4.04
C ASP A 167 11.59 16.41 3.26
N LEU A 168 11.97 15.42 2.44
CA LEU A 168 13.11 15.50 1.55
C LEU A 168 12.96 16.62 0.52
N MET A 169 11.79 16.74 -0.11
CA MET A 169 11.50 17.80 -1.09
C MET A 169 11.54 19.17 -0.45
N ASP A 170 10.92 19.34 0.73
CA ASP A 170 10.86 20.60 1.46
C ASP A 170 12.26 21.05 1.92
N ALA A 171 13.04 20.14 2.52
CA ALA A 171 14.42 20.40 2.93
C ALA A 171 15.33 20.77 1.75
N THR A 172 15.17 20.08 0.62
CA THR A 172 15.96 20.38 -0.59
C THR A 172 15.60 21.76 -1.16
N ALA A 173 14.32 22.09 -1.26
CA ALA A 173 13.86 23.38 -1.74
C ALA A 173 14.28 24.52 -0.81
N GLY A 174 14.19 24.33 0.51
CA GLY A 174 14.63 25.30 1.51
C GLY A 174 16.11 25.64 1.39
N ARG A 175 16.96 24.64 1.29
CA ARG A 175 18.42 24.81 1.10
C ARG A 175 18.75 25.62 -0.16
N LEU A 176 18.13 25.28 -1.29
CA LEU A 176 18.35 25.99 -2.56
C LEU A 176 17.89 27.46 -2.52
N VAL A 177 16.92 27.80 -1.69
CA VAL A 177 16.50 29.20 -1.48
C VAL A 177 17.52 29.95 -0.62
N GLU A 178 18.03 29.35 0.46
CA GLU A 178 19.01 29.96 1.36
C GLU A 178 20.35 30.22 0.67
N GLU A 179 20.82 29.30 -0.18
CA GLU A 179 22.06 29.44 -0.94
C GLU A 179 22.04 30.56 -2.00
N ARG A 180 20.83 31.05 -2.36
CA ARG A 180 20.62 32.14 -3.33
C ARG A 180 20.34 33.50 -2.70
N ALA A 181 20.20 33.56 -1.38
CA ALA A 181 19.89 34.82 -0.62
C ALA A 181 21.17 35.46 -0.12
#